data_8ae30995655a11e688f3bf8f6ad6c21b
#
_entry.id   8ae30995655a11e688f3bf8f6ad6c21b
#
_cell.length_a   1.000
_cell.length_b   1.000
_cell.length_c   1.000
_cell.angle_alpha   90.00
_cell.angle_beta   90.00
_cell.angle_gamma   90.00
#
_symmetry.space_group_name_H-M   'P 1'
#
loop_
_entity.id
_entity.type
_entity.pdbx_description
1 polymer ?
#
loop_
_entity_poly.entity_id
_entity_poly.type
_entity_poly.pdbx_seq_one_letter_code
_entity_poly.pdbx_strand_id
1 'polypeptide(L)'
;MKQSILRTLFLAIGMGSLSLPATGQTTKSSLDPSRVYDLSDSIQQTIFDHAQYRAYYEKQYRDDPSTPSAYHWMQVLQIGRNYQAFLDYGALRYDSIWNASVKARKKYGEFEAESDAAFKATLSNLKLIFDRSKGMINAHEKIFINKYRYTEPIPQLQWMMARGDSTILGYLCHKATTRFRGRDYIAWYTEEIPFPYGPFKFGGLPGLITCIYDTQREHIYTLVGFEKAPSEDYIYEEARRMWFETKREVVAKLQRNYHEQPDLFTSDIVTPDPKNKPVKHHSKPYNPIELE
;
A
#
# COMPACT_ATOMS: atom_id res chain seq x y z
N MET A 1 19.88 -22.14 -11.66
CA MET A 1 19.46 -23.11 -10.64
C MET A 1 19.19 -22.40 -9.31
N LYS A 2 18.23 -21.46 -9.26
CA LYS A 2 17.83 -20.70 -8.03
C LYS A 2 16.28 -20.55 -7.93
N GLN A 3 15.53 -21.58 -8.35
CA GLN A 3 14.05 -21.50 -8.39
C GLN A 3 13.33 -22.22 -7.26
N SER A 4 14.02 -22.61 -6.18
CA SER A 4 13.43 -23.55 -5.18
C SER A 4 13.34 -23.03 -3.73
N ILE A 5 13.52 -21.74 -3.45
CA ILE A 5 13.58 -21.26 -2.05
C ILE A 5 12.28 -20.55 -1.58
N LEU A 6 11.34 -20.26 -2.47
CA LEU A 6 10.17 -19.42 -2.11
C LEU A 6 9.00 -20.18 -1.44
N ARG A 7 9.06 -21.50 -1.26
CA ARG A 7 7.94 -22.27 -0.68
C ARG A 7 7.96 -22.43 0.85
N THR A 8 9.01 -22.00 1.54
CA THR A 8 9.18 -22.37 2.96
C THR A 8 9.24 -21.19 3.95
N LEU A 9 9.13 -19.94 3.51
CA LEU A 9 9.29 -18.78 4.41
C LEU A 9 7.98 -18.14 4.90
N PHE A 10 6.83 -18.72 4.59
CA PHE A 10 5.53 -18.17 5.02
C PHE A 10 5.03 -18.65 6.37
N LEU A 11 5.83 -19.39 7.16
CA LEU A 11 5.30 -20.07 8.35
C LEU A 11 5.99 -19.74 9.70
N ALA A 12 6.65 -18.62 9.84
CA ALA A 12 7.16 -18.23 11.16
C ALA A 12 7.31 -16.70 11.33
N ILE A 13 6.21 -15.95 11.30
CA ILE A 13 6.19 -14.66 11.99
C ILE A 13 5.15 -14.79 13.09
N GLY A 14 5.64 -14.95 14.32
CA GLY A 14 4.83 -15.08 15.52
C GLY A 14 3.89 -13.88 15.69
N MET A 15 2.63 -14.19 15.85
CA MET A 15 1.59 -13.26 16.28
C MET A 15 1.92 -12.71 17.67
N GLY A 16 2.49 -11.53 17.72
CA GLY A 16 2.38 -10.66 18.88
C GLY A 16 0.98 -10.04 18.86
N SER A 17 0.03 -10.70 19.52
CA SER A 17 -1.32 -10.18 19.69
C SER A 17 -1.31 -8.98 20.64
N LEU A 18 -1.27 -7.78 20.12
CA LEU A 18 -1.75 -6.59 20.84
C LEU A 18 -3.25 -6.47 20.54
N SER A 19 -4.06 -7.02 21.44
CA SER A 19 -5.49 -6.85 21.47
C SER A 19 -5.82 -5.39 21.79
N LEU A 20 -6.21 -4.63 20.78
CA LEU A 20 -6.97 -3.42 20.98
C LEU A 20 -8.40 -3.81 21.40
N PRO A 21 -8.98 -3.23 22.45
CA PRO A 21 -10.39 -3.46 22.74
C PRO A 21 -11.23 -2.72 21.68
N ALA A 22 -11.62 -3.44 20.65
CA ALA A 22 -12.66 -2.98 19.75
C ALA A 22 -14.01 -3.22 20.43
N THR A 23 -14.47 -2.30 21.28
CA THR A 23 -15.87 -2.19 21.62
C THR A 23 -16.57 -1.33 20.57
N GLY A 24 -16.66 -1.84 19.38
CA GLY A 24 -17.62 -1.46 18.37
C GLY A 24 -18.28 -2.77 17.93
N GLN A 25 -19.55 -2.94 18.24
CA GLN A 25 -20.35 -3.96 17.58
C GLN A 25 -20.31 -3.65 16.08
N THR A 26 -19.32 -4.21 15.38
CA THR A 26 -19.45 -4.44 13.95
C THR A 26 -20.59 -5.43 13.83
N THR A 27 -21.78 -4.94 13.49
CA THR A 27 -22.75 -5.78 12.83
C THR A 27 -21.99 -6.41 11.67
N LYS A 28 -21.58 -7.68 11.83
CA LYS A 28 -21.23 -8.52 10.71
C LYS A 28 -22.47 -8.47 9.83
N SER A 29 -22.44 -7.69 8.77
CA SER A 29 -23.24 -7.96 7.60
C SER A 29 -22.70 -9.30 7.11
N SER A 30 -23.24 -10.38 7.66
CA SER A 30 -22.93 -11.72 7.18
C SER A 30 -23.56 -11.78 5.80
N LEU A 31 -22.72 -11.51 4.79
CA LEU A 31 -23.10 -11.78 3.42
C LEU A 31 -23.49 -13.26 3.39
N ASP A 32 -24.61 -13.58 2.74
CA ASP A 32 -25.09 -14.96 2.65
C ASP A 32 -23.99 -15.85 2.03
N PRO A 33 -23.48 -16.85 2.76
CA PRO A 33 -22.42 -17.72 2.26
C PRO A 33 -22.81 -18.51 1.00
N SER A 34 -24.11 -18.69 0.75
CA SER A 34 -24.64 -19.38 -0.43
C SER A 34 -24.73 -18.47 -1.65
N ARG A 35 -24.56 -17.15 -1.49
CA ARG A 35 -24.68 -16.18 -2.57
C ARG A 35 -23.60 -16.41 -3.64
N VAL A 36 -24.03 -16.45 -4.89
CA VAL A 36 -23.16 -16.40 -6.08
C VAL A 36 -23.26 -15.00 -6.67
N TYR A 37 -22.12 -14.36 -6.89
CA TYR A 37 -22.04 -13.04 -7.47
C TYR A 37 -22.02 -13.10 -8.99
N ASP A 38 -22.61 -12.09 -9.64
CA ASP A 38 -22.58 -11.92 -11.09
C ASP A 38 -21.32 -11.15 -11.53
N LEU A 39 -20.98 -11.25 -12.82
CA LEU A 39 -19.85 -10.49 -13.37
C LEU A 39 -19.98 -8.96 -13.19
N SER A 40 -21.20 -8.46 -13.03
CA SER A 40 -21.45 -7.06 -12.68
C SER A 40 -20.98 -6.69 -11.27
N ASP A 41 -20.84 -7.69 -10.37
CA ASP A 41 -20.32 -7.51 -9.02
C ASP A 41 -18.78 -7.52 -8.98
N SER A 42 -18.12 -7.84 -10.09
CA SER A 42 -16.66 -7.78 -10.18
C SER A 42 -16.14 -6.34 -10.00
N ILE A 43 -14.94 -6.22 -9.46
CA ILE A 43 -14.23 -4.94 -9.39
C ILE A 43 -13.87 -4.55 -10.82
N GLN A 44 -14.62 -3.60 -11.37
CA GLN A 44 -14.39 -3.11 -12.72
C GLN A 44 -13.07 -2.34 -12.80
N GLN A 45 -12.27 -2.63 -13.82
CA GLN A 45 -10.91 -2.14 -13.94
C GLN A 45 -10.69 -1.45 -15.27
N THR A 46 -10.08 -0.26 -15.24
CA THR A 46 -9.43 0.33 -16.41
C THR A 46 -7.98 -0.11 -16.40
N ILE A 47 -7.63 -1.02 -17.31
CA ILE A 47 -6.29 -1.61 -17.40
C ILE A 47 -5.38 -0.67 -18.19
N PHE A 48 -4.20 -0.35 -17.63
CA PHE A 48 -3.17 0.47 -18.29
C PHE A 48 -2.04 -0.38 -18.88
N ASP A 49 -1.65 -1.47 -18.18
CA ASP A 49 -0.52 -2.31 -18.56
C ASP A 49 -0.63 -3.71 -17.93
N HIS A 50 0.25 -4.61 -18.33
CA HIS A 50 0.48 -5.89 -17.66
C HIS A 50 1.76 -5.82 -16.85
N ALA A 51 1.72 -6.23 -15.60
CA ALA A 51 2.92 -6.36 -14.79
C ALA A 51 3.80 -7.49 -15.34
N GLN A 52 5.07 -7.21 -15.52
CA GLN A 52 6.09 -8.21 -15.91
C GLN A 52 6.82 -8.76 -14.69
N TYR A 53 6.99 -7.92 -13.65
CA TYR A 53 7.64 -8.26 -12.40
C TYR A 53 6.90 -7.67 -11.21
N ARG A 54 7.11 -8.30 -10.05
CA ARG A 54 6.69 -7.81 -8.74
C ARG A 54 7.89 -7.72 -7.81
N ALA A 55 8.01 -6.58 -7.12
CA ALA A 55 8.90 -6.42 -5.98
C ALA A 55 8.04 -6.24 -4.72
N TYR A 56 8.24 -7.10 -3.73
CA TYR A 56 7.49 -7.08 -2.48
C TYR A 56 8.33 -6.40 -1.41
N TYR A 57 7.72 -5.43 -0.73
CA TYR A 57 8.36 -4.69 0.34
C TYR A 57 7.62 -4.88 1.64
N GLU A 58 8.34 -5.27 2.68
CA GLU A 58 7.85 -5.05 4.04
C GLU A 58 7.96 -3.56 4.34
N LYS A 59 6.83 -2.94 4.69
CA LYS A 59 6.77 -1.59 5.22
C LYS A 59 6.73 -1.64 6.72
N GLN A 60 7.69 -0.97 7.37
CA GLN A 60 7.63 -0.65 8.79
C GLN A 60 7.33 0.84 8.93
N TYR A 61 6.40 1.18 9.83
CA TYR A 61 5.96 2.54 10.05
C TYR A 61 5.71 2.82 11.53
N ARG A 62 6.31 3.88 12.04
CA ARG A 62 6.09 4.41 13.37
C ARG A 62 5.23 5.66 13.27
N ASP A 63 3.96 5.55 13.64
CA ASP A 63 3.01 6.67 13.63
C ASP A 63 3.29 7.65 14.77
N ASP A 64 3.77 7.15 15.90
CA ASP A 64 4.22 7.93 17.05
C ASP A 64 5.72 7.73 17.30
N PRO A 65 6.56 8.72 16.95
CA PRO A 65 7.99 8.64 17.18
C PRO A 65 8.39 8.51 18.65
N SER A 66 7.50 8.87 19.59
CA SER A 66 7.75 8.78 21.02
C SER A 66 7.64 7.36 21.58
N THR A 67 7.08 6.42 20.81
CA THR A 67 6.91 5.03 21.20
C THR A 67 7.77 4.09 20.36
N PRO A 68 8.16 2.91 20.89
CA PRO A 68 8.87 1.90 20.10
C PRO A 68 7.95 1.11 19.16
N SER A 69 6.64 1.27 19.28
CA SER A 69 5.65 0.56 18.45
C SER A 69 5.80 0.90 16.98
N ALA A 70 5.64 -0.10 16.12
CA ALA A 70 5.62 0.08 14.68
C ALA A 70 4.56 -0.83 14.05
N TYR A 71 3.93 -0.33 12.99
CA TYR A 71 3.07 -1.13 12.13
C TYR A 71 3.92 -1.81 11.07
N HIS A 72 3.57 -3.05 10.72
CA HIS A 72 4.23 -3.82 9.68
C HIS A 72 3.19 -4.35 8.71
N TRP A 73 3.42 -4.15 7.41
CA TRP A 73 2.58 -4.73 6.37
C TRP A 73 3.33 -4.86 5.05
N MET A 74 2.73 -5.58 4.12
CA MET A 74 3.31 -5.84 2.82
C MET A 74 2.79 -4.86 1.78
N GLN A 75 3.71 -4.30 1.01
CA GLN A 75 3.43 -3.51 -0.18
C GLN A 75 4.07 -4.14 -1.41
N VAL A 76 3.52 -3.88 -2.58
CA VAL A 76 3.99 -4.43 -3.83
C VAL A 76 4.22 -3.33 -4.85
N LEU A 77 5.35 -3.40 -5.53
CA LEU A 77 5.63 -2.65 -6.74
C LEU A 77 5.43 -3.60 -7.93
N GLN A 78 4.40 -3.34 -8.72
CA GLN A 78 4.17 -3.96 -10.02
C GLN A 78 4.96 -3.19 -11.08
N ILE A 79 5.75 -3.89 -11.88
CA ILE A 79 6.59 -3.31 -12.92
C ILE A 79 6.08 -3.81 -14.26
N GLY A 80 5.42 -2.95 -15.02
CA GLY A 80 4.99 -3.17 -16.40
C GLY A 80 5.96 -2.54 -17.40
N ARG A 81 5.57 -2.51 -18.65
CA ARG A 81 6.37 -1.96 -19.75
C ARG A 81 6.41 -0.44 -19.72
N ASN A 82 5.23 0.20 -19.61
CA ASN A 82 5.06 1.64 -19.65
C ASN A 82 4.56 2.20 -18.33
N TYR A 83 3.91 1.36 -17.53
CA TYR A 83 3.32 1.72 -16.26
C TYR A 83 3.92 0.92 -15.12
N GLN A 84 3.85 1.49 -13.92
CA GLN A 84 4.12 0.82 -12.67
C GLN A 84 2.99 1.12 -11.71
N ALA A 85 2.76 0.23 -10.75
CA ALA A 85 1.89 0.54 -9.62
C ALA A 85 2.57 0.17 -8.32
N PHE A 86 2.40 1.03 -7.31
CA PHE A 86 2.82 0.75 -5.95
C PHE A 86 1.60 0.83 -5.04
N LEU A 87 1.30 -0.26 -4.32
CA LEU A 87 0.09 -0.37 -3.52
C LEU A 87 0.27 -1.38 -2.39
N ASP A 88 -0.74 -1.44 -1.51
CA ASP A 88 -0.83 -2.46 -0.47
C ASP A 88 -1.05 -3.85 -1.10
N TYR A 89 -0.27 -4.83 -0.67
CA TYR A 89 -0.36 -6.19 -1.22
C TYR A 89 -1.65 -6.91 -0.79
N GLY A 90 -2.16 -6.61 0.41
CA GLY A 90 -3.46 -7.11 0.86
C GLY A 90 -4.59 -6.64 -0.06
N ALA A 91 -4.58 -5.36 -0.45
CA ALA A 91 -5.56 -4.81 -1.38
C ALA A 91 -5.49 -5.47 -2.77
N LEU A 92 -4.28 -5.65 -3.32
CA LEU A 92 -4.10 -6.35 -4.60
C LEU A 92 -4.61 -7.81 -4.53
N ARG A 93 -4.31 -8.51 -3.43
CA ARG A 93 -4.81 -9.87 -3.21
C ARG A 93 -6.33 -9.92 -3.10
N TYR A 94 -6.93 -9.01 -2.34
CA TYR A 94 -8.38 -8.92 -2.21
C TYR A 94 -9.05 -8.77 -3.57
N ASP A 95 -8.62 -7.82 -4.38
CA ASP A 95 -9.16 -7.57 -5.72
C ASP A 95 -9.01 -8.80 -6.61
N SER A 96 -7.86 -9.48 -6.56
CA SER A 96 -7.58 -10.69 -7.35
C SER A 96 -8.47 -11.87 -6.93
N ILE A 97 -8.59 -12.14 -5.63
CA ILE A 97 -9.43 -13.21 -5.08
C ILE A 97 -10.90 -12.96 -5.47
N TRP A 98 -11.37 -11.73 -5.26
CA TRP A 98 -12.74 -11.34 -5.57
C TRP A 98 -13.06 -11.56 -7.04
N ASN A 99 -12.29 -10.95 -7.94
CA ASN A 99 -12.53 -11.05 -9.38
C ASN A 99 -12.42 -12.49 -9.91
N ALA A 100 -11.42 -13.25 -9.45
CA ALA A 100 -11.29 -14.66 -9.83
C ALA A 100 -12.47 -15.50 -9.34
N SER A 101 -12.96 -15.26 -8.13
CA SER A 101 -14.08 -16.01 -7.55
C SER A 101 -15.41 -15.66 -8.24
N VAL A 102 -15.64 -14.38 -8.53
CA VAL A 102 -16.82 -13.94 -9.31
C VAL A 102 -16.78 -14.51 -10.72
N LYS A 103 -15.64 -14.46 -11.41
CA LYS A 103 -15.44 -15.06 -12.74
C LYS A 103 -15.72 -16.57 -12.74
N ALA A 104 -15.28 -17.26 -11.68
CA ALA A 104 -15.50 -18.72 -11.50
C ALA A 104 -16.89 -19.05 -10.94
N ARG A 105 -17.76 -18.07 -10.69
CA ARG A 105 -19.10 -18.21 -10.11
C ARG A 105 -19.12 -19.02 -8.80
N LYS A 106 -18.10 -18.81 -7.95
CA LYS A 106 -18.02 -19.44 -6.64
C LYS A 106 -19.10 -18.89 -5.70
N LYS A 107 -19.56 -19.71 -4.76
CA LYS A 107 -20.36 -19.23 -3.63
C LYS A 107 -19.49 -18.40 -2.70
N TYR A 108 -20.05 -17.36 -2.07
CA TYR A 108 -19.29 -16.47 -1.19
C TYR A 108 -18.52 -17.22 -0.09
N GLY A 109 -19.16 -18.19 0.55
CA GLY A 109 -18.53 -19.00 1.60
C GLY A 109 -17.30 -19.81 1.14
N GLU A 110 -17.12 -20.03 -0.18
CA GLU A 110 -15.95 -20.75 -0.71
C GLU A 110 -14.68 -19.88 -0.75
N PHE A 111 -14.81 -18.55 -0.70
CA PHE A 111 -13.68 -17.62 -0.75
C PHE A 111 -13.69 -16.52 0.33
N GLU A 112 -14.72 -16.49 1.18
CA GLU A 112 -14.87 -15.51 2.26
C GLU A 112 -13.63 -15.44 3.15
N ALA A 113 -13.17 -16.59 3.65
CA ALA A 113 -12.04 -16.64 4.57
C ALA A 113 -10.76 -16.07 3.94
N GLU A 114 -10.52 -16.35 2.65
CA GLU A 114 -9.33 -15.87 1.95
C GLU A 114 -9.43 -14.36 1.65
N SER A 115 -10.60 -13.89 1.19
CA SER A 115 -10.85 -12.47 0.93
C SER A 115 -10.81 -11.65 2.22
N ASP A 116 -11.38 -12.14 3.30
CA ASP A 116 -11.33 -11.52 4.63
C ASP A 116 -9.88 -11.42 5.16
N ALA A 117 -9.08 -12.47 4.97
CA ALA A 117 -7.68 -12.44 5.36
C ALA A 117 -6.90 -11.38 4.57
N ALA A 118 -7.14 -11.27 3.25
CA ALA A 118 -6.54 -10.25 2.42
C ALA A 118 -6.98 -8.83 2.82
N PHE A 119 -8.28 -8.64 3.07
CA PHE A 119 -8.83 -7.38 3.54
C PHE A 119 -8.23 -6.93 4.89
N LYS A 120 -8.14 -7.84 5.87
CA LYS A 120 -7.54 -7.57 7.19
C LYS A 120 -6.05 -7.29 7.13
N ALA A 121 -5.35 -7.82 6.13
CA ALA A 121 -3.93 -7.54 5.89
C ALA A 121 -3.69 -6.18 5.24
N THR A 122 -4.75 -5.51 4.75
CA THR A 122 -4.66 -4.20 4.09
C THR A 122 -4.59 -3.10 5.14
N LEU A 123 -3.46 -2.42 5.24
CA LEU A 123 -3.25 -1.31 6.18
C LEU A 123 -3.10 0.05 5.47
N SER A 124 -2.90 0.05 4.17
CA SER A 124 -2.76 1.28 3.38
C SER A 124 -3.79 1.35 2.26
N ASN A 125 -4.42 2.51 2.10
CA ASN A 125 -5.34 2.78 1.00
C ASN A 125 -4.67 3.53 -0.16
N LEU A 126 -3.36 3.78 -0.05
CA LEU A 126 -2.60 4.47 -1.09
C LEU A 126 -2.32 3.52 -2.26
N LYS A 127 -2.64 3.99 -3.47
CA LYS A 127 -2.21 3.37 -4.72
C LYS A 127 -1.59 4.44 -5.61
N LEU A 128 -0.37 4.22 -6.03
CA LEU A 128 0.36 5.08 -6.95
C LEU A 128 0.45 4.37 -8.31
N ILE A 129 0.02 5.03 -9.38
CA ILE A 129 0.15 4.54 -10.73
C ILE A 129 1.06 5.50 -11.49
N PHE A 130 2.21 5.01 -11.93
CA PHE A 130 3.21 5.78 -12.65
C PHE A 130 3.02 5.62 -14.15
N ASP A 131 2.72 6.69 -14.86
CA ASP A 131 2.79 6.78 -16.32
C ASP A 131 4.20 7.26 -16.70
N ARG A 132 5.05 6.34 -17.13
CA ARG A 132 6.44 6.65 -17.48
C ARG A 132 6.56 7.46 -18.76
N SER A 133 5.64 7.31 -19.66
CA SER A 133 5.63 8.04 -20.93
C SER A 133 5.36 9.52 -20.73
N LYS A 134 4.55 9.85 -19.72
CA LYS A 134 4.21 11.24 -19.35
C LYS A 134 5.06 11.78 -18.20
N GLY A 135 5.84 10.93 -17.51
CA GLY A 135 6.57 11.34 -16.31
C GLY A 135 5.67 11.74 -15.14
N MET A 136 4.48 11.12 -15.04
CA MET A 136 3.45 11.50 -14.09
C MET A 136 3.05 10.34 -13.18
N ILE A 137 2.60 10.67 -11.98
CA ILE A 137 1.98 9.76 -11.02
C ILE A 137 0.52 10.12 -10.89
N ASN A 138 -0.37 9.13 -11.01
CA ASN A 138 -1.76 9.21 -10.55
C ASN A 138 -1.82 8.57 -9.17
N ALA A 139 -2.05 9.37 -8.14
CA ALA A 139 -2.15 8.93 -6.76
C ALA A 139 -3.62 8.82 -6.36
N HIS A 140 -3.96 7.65 -5.83
CA HIS A 140 -5.29 7.32 -5.32
C HIS A 140 -5.20 7.11 -3.82
N GLU A 141 -6.05 7.80 -3.07
CA GLU A 141 -6.06 7.74 -1.61
C GLU A 141 -7.49 7.69 -1.09
N LYS A 142 -7.76 6.82 -0.14
CA LYS A 142 -9.03 6.79 0.56
C LYS A 142 -8.83 7.35 1.97
N ILE A 143 -9.56 8.42 2.28
CA ILE A 143 -9.59 9.03 3.62
C ILE A 143 -11.00 8.88 4.16
N PHE A 144 -11.14 8.11 5.22
CA PHE A 144 -12.42 7.68 5.77
C PHE A 144 -13.26 6.95 4.71
N ILE A 145 -14.41 7.49 4.27
CA ILE A 145 -15.27 6.92 3.23
C ILE A 145 -15.02 7.51 1.84
N ASN A 146 -14.39 8.67 1.76
CA ASN A 146 -14.17 9.40 0.53
C ASN A 146 -12.90 8.96 -0.18
N LYS A 147 -12.93 8.94 -1.51
CA LYS A 147 -11.82 8.58 -2.37
C LYS A 147 -11.34 9.80 -3.13
N TYR A 148 -10.05 10.09 -3.00
CA TYR A 148 -9.39 11.23 -3.62
C TYR A 148 -8.38 10.77 -4.65
N ARG A 149 -8.28 11.52 -5.74
CA ARG A 149 -7.27 11.31 -6.77
C ARG A 149 -6.56 12.62 -7.08
N TYR A 150 -5.26 12.56 -7.22
CA TYR A 150 -4.45 13.68 -7.70
C TYR A 150 -3.33 13.19 -8.61
N THR A 151 -2.84 14.11 -9.43
CA THR A 151 -1.74 13.84 -10.35
C THR A 151 -0.57 14.76 -10.01
N GLU A 152 0.64 14.20 -10.01
CA GLU A 152 1.87 14.96 -9.80
C GLU A 152 3.01 14.41 -10.70
N PRO A 153 4.04 15.22 -11.00
CA PRO A 153 5.24 14.72 -11.69
C PRO A 153 5.95 13.64 -10.87
N ILE A 154 6.56 12.66 -11.57
CA ILE A 154 7.46 11.70 -10.92
C ILE A 154 8.64 12.48 -10.33
N PRO A 155 8.94 12.37 -9.02
CA PRO A 155 10.02 13.09 -8.39
C PRO A 155 11.38 12.77 -9.03
N GLN A 156 12.16 13.80 -9.34
CA GLN A 156 13.56 13.68 -9.77
C GLN A 156 14.44 13.84 -8.54
N LEU A 157 14.77 12.71 -7.90
CA LEU A 157 15.55 12.69 -6.67
C LEU A 157 17.03 12.94 -6.96
N GLN A 158 17.65 13.81 -6.15
CA GLN A 158 19.10 14.04 -6.19
C GLN A 158 19.77 13.04 -5.25
N TRP A 159 20.38 12.01 -5.83
CA TRP A 159 21.06 10.97 -5.08
C TRP A 159 22.57 11.31 -4.90
N MET A 160 23.05 11.15 -3.69
CA MET A 160 24.47 11.17 -3.35
C MET A 160 24.92 9.74 -3.05
N MET A 161 25.86 9.22 -3.85
CA MET A 161 26.43 7.91 -3.60
C MET A 161 27.25 7.94 -2.32
N ALA A 162 27.09 6.95 -1.46
CA ALA A 162 27.74 6.84 -0.16
C ALA A 162 28.58 5.57 -0.09
N ARG A 163 29.62 5.58 0.73
CA ARG A 163 30.43 4.37 0.96
C ARG A 163 29.65 3.35 1.78
N GLY A 164 29.81 2.09 1.45
CA GLY A 164 29.25 0.94 2.16
C GLY A 164 28.48 0.03 1.22
N ASP A 165 28.66 -1.26 1.43
CA ASP A 165 27.97 -2.32 0.73
C ASP A 165 27.17 -3.14 1.76
N SER A 166 26.12 -3.78 1.30
CA SER A 166 25.27 -4.65 2.12
C SER A 166 24.73 -5.78 1.26
N THR A 167 24.26 -6.85 1.88
CA THR A 167 23.56 -7.92 1.17
C THR A 167 22.12 -7.96 1.66
N ILE A 168 21.17 -7.71 0.74
CA ILE A 168 19.74 -7.71 1.02
C ILE A 168 19.06 -8.68 0.06
N LEU A 169 18.32 -9.62 0.59
CA LEU A 169 17.67 -10.71 -0.16
C LEU A 169 18.66 -11.45 -1.10
N GLY A 170 19.94 -11.54 -0.71
CA GLY A 170 21.00 -12.20 -1.47
C GLY A 170 21.61 -11.36 -2.60
N TYR A 171 21.18 -10.12 -2.79
CA TYR A 171 21.75 -9.18 -3.77
C TYR A 171 22.81 -8.30 -3.11
N LEU A 172 23.91 -8.06 -3.84
CA LEU A 172 24.88 -7.02 -3.45
C LEU A 172 24.23 -5.65 -3.65
N CYS A 173 24.25 -4.84 -2.60
CA CYS A 173 23.61 -3.54 -2.58
C CYS A 173 24.60 -2.42 -2.24
N HIS A 174 24.52 -1.32 -2.98
CA HIS A 174 25.28 -0.10 -2.77
C HIS A 174 24.44 0.96 -2.07
N LYS A 175 25.10 1.85 -1.33
CA LYS A 175 24.45 2.86 -0.51
C LYS A 175 24.35 4.19 -1.24
N ALA A 176 23.17 4.82 -1.13
CA ALA A 176 22.95 6.20 -1.57
C ALA A 176 22.10 6.96 -0.55
N THR A 177 22.17 8.29 -0.58
CA THR A 177 21.37 9.18 0.29
C THR A 177 20.68 10.25 -0.54
N THR A 178 19.53 10.70 -0.07
CA THR A 178 18.78 11.80 -0.68
C THR A 178 17.94 12.53 0.35
N ARG A 179 17.52 13.75 0.02
CA ARG A 179 16.47 14.46 0.76
C ARG A 179 15.20 14.50 -0.09
N PHE A 180 14.09 14.14 0.50
CA PHE A 180 12.79 14.15 -0.17
C PHE A 180 11.67 14.59 0.79
N ARG A 181 10.91 15.60 0.39
CA ARG A 181 9.72 16.04 1.12
C ARG A 181 9.95 16.23 2.63
N GLY A 182 11.02 16.96 2.99
CA GLY A 182 11.33 17.32 4.37
C GLY A 182 12.05 16.25 5.19
N ARG A 183 12.32 15.04 4.62
CA ARG A 183 13.04 13.95 5.28
C ARG A 183 14.33 13.61 4.56
N ASP A 184 15.37 13.21 5.32
CA ASP A 184 16.61 12.67 4.80
C ASP A 184 16.52 11.15 4.78
N TYR A 185 16.89 10.53 3.65
CA TYR A 185 16.77 9.09 3.41
C TYR A 185 18.11 8.44 3.14
N ILE A 186 18.23 7.20 3.57
CA ILE A 186 19.30 6.27 3.24
C ILE A 186 18.66 5.14 2.43
N ALA A 187 19.22 4.89 1.23
CA ALA A 187 18.79 3.81 0.35
C ALA A 187 19.92 2.83 0.08
N TRP A 188 19.56 1.57 -0.07
CA TRP A 188 20.36 0.48 -0.58
C TRP A 188 19.73 0.02 -1.88
N TYR A 189 20.51 -0.10 -2.96
CA TYR A 189 20.04 -0.51 -4.26
C TYR A 189 20.96 -1.54 -4.87
N THR A 190 20.45 -2.36 -5.80
CA THR A 190 21.24 -3.36 -6.51
C THR A 190 21.14 -3.18 -8.01
N GLU A 191 22.28 -3.26 -8.70
CA GLU A 191 22.35 -3.25 -10.16
C GLU A 191 22.05 -4.62 -10.78
N GLU A 192 22.04 -5.69 -9.96
CA GLU A 192 21.65 -7.04 -10.40
C GLU A 192 20.17 -7.12 -10.87
N ILE A 193 19.34 -6.19 -10.40
CA ILE A 193 17.98 -5.98 -10.88
C ILE A 193 17.92 -4.62 -11.59
N PRO A 194 18.05 -4.57 -12.92
CA PRO A 194 18.28 -3.33 -13.67
C PRO A 194 17.00 -2.50 -13.89
N PHE A 195 16.24 -2.29 -12.83
CA PHE A 195 15.08 -1.42 -12.82
C PHE A 195 15.35 -0.23 -11.91
N PRO A 196 15.40 1.01 -12.43
CA PRO A 196 15.70 2.21 -11.62
C PRO A 196 14.47 2.62 -10.79
N TYR A 197 13.88 1.68 -10.06
CA TYR A 197 12.63 1.82 -9.34
C TYR A 197 12.79 1.46 -7.87
N GLY A 198 11.80 1.83 -7.06
CA GLY A 198 11.76 1.51 -5.65
C GLY A 198 10.35 1.63 -5.07
N PRO A 199 10.20 1.46 -3.76
CA PRO A 199 8.92 1.59 -3.09
C PRO A 199 8.45 3.05 -3.05
N PHE A 200 7.16 3.26 -2.89
CA PHE A 200 6.53 4.58 -2.83
C PHE A 200 6.88 5.43 -4.07
N LYS A 201 7.42 6.63 -3.88
CA LYS A 201 7.83 7.56 -4.95
C LYS A 201 9.34 7.56 -5.17
N PHE A 202 10.07 6.61 -4.58
CA PHE A 202 11.52 6.52 -4.69
C PHE A 202 11.95 5.78 -5.95
N GLY A 203 12.99 6.30 -6.61
CA GLY A 203 13.57 5.71 -7.82
C GLY A 203 14.69 6.56 -8.37
N GLY A 204 15.22 6.20 -9.53
CA GLY A 204 16.29 6.97 -10.22
C GLY A 204 17.72 6.54 -9.85
N LEU A 205 17.90 5.50 -9.03
CA LEU A 205 19.19 4.84 -8.84
C LEU A 205 19.45 3.85 -9.98
N PRO A 206 20.70 3.44 -10.25
CA PRO A 206 21.05 2.52 -11.36
C PRO A 206 20.66 1.06 -11.06
N GLY A 207 19.47 0.84 -10.52
CA GLY A 207 18.91 -0.47 -10.18
C GLY A 207 17.81 -0.38 -9.15
N LEU A 208 17.30 -1.55 -8.72
CA LEU A 208 16.18 -1.63 -7.81
C LEU A 208 16.59 -1.21 -6.39
N ILE A 209 15.83 -0.32 -5.77
CA ILE A 209 16.00 0.01 -4.35
C ILE A 209 15.51 -1.18 -3.54
N THR A 210 16.43 -1.81 -2.80
CA THR A 210 16.16 -2.99 -1.98
C THR A 210 15.80 -2.66 -0.54
N CYS A 211 16.32 -1.53 -0.04
CA CYS A 211 15.93 -1.01 1.26
C CYS A 211 16.02 0.51 1.24
N ILE A 212 15.06 1.19 1.83
CA ILE A 212 15.12 2.63 2.03
C ILE A 212 14.42 3.00 3.33
N TYR A 213 15.04 3.92 4.06
CA TYR A 213 14.50 4.41 5.33
C TYR A 213 14.90 5.87 5.56
N ASP A 214 14.04 6.61 6.23
CA ASP A 214 14.40 7.94 6.73
C ASP A 214 15.39 7.83 7.90
N THR A 215 16.19 8.87 8.12
CA THR A 215 17.26 8.85 9.15
C THR A 215 16.76 8.63 10.56
N GLN A 216 15.48 8.91 10.83
CA GLN A 216 14.81 8.64 12.11
C GLN A 216 14.26 7.21 12.22
N ARG A 217 14.31 6.42 11.14
CA ARG A 217 13.75 5.06 11.03
C ARG A 217 12.26 4.99 11.37
N GLU A 218 11.52 6.00 10.97
CA GLU A 218 10.07 6.08 11.14
C GLU A 218 9.34 5.42 9.98
N HIS A 219 9.94 5.51 8.79
CA HIS A 219 9.47 4.87 7.56
C HIS A 219 10.58 4.00 6.98
N ILE A 220 10.39 2.69 7.00
CA ILE A 220 11.35 1.73 6.46
C ILE A 220 10.64 0.86 5.42
N TYR A 221 11.25 0.68 4.27
CA TYR A 221 10.85 -0.29 3.25
C TYR A 221 12.00 -1.26 3.03
N THR A 222 11.73 -2.54 3.12
CA THR A 222 12.73 -3.60 2.89
C THR A 222 12.21 -4.59 1.87
N LEU A 223 12.96 -4.81 0.80
CA LEU A 223 12.63 -5.82 -0.21
C LEU A 223 12.70 -7.21 0.41
N VAL A 224 11.61 -7.96 0.30
CA VAL A 224 11.48 -9.33 0.82
C VAL A 224 11.19 -10.35 -0.27
N GLY A 225 10.92 -9.91 -1.51
CA GLY A 225 10.72 -10.78 -2.66
C GLY A 225 10.81 -10.03 -3.97
N PHE A 226 11.30 -10.71 -5.01
CA PHE A 226 11.29 -10.24 -6.39
C PHE A 226 11.05 -11.42 -7.32
N GLU A 227 10.05 -11.31 -8.18
CA GLU A 227 9.65 -12.40 -9.07
C GLU A 227 9.05 -11.90 -10.40
N LYS A 228 8.91 -12.78 -11.37
CA LYS A 228 8.06 -12.52 -12.52
C LYS A 228 6.60 -12.50 -12.09
N ALA A 229 5.87 -11.52 -12.60
CA ALA A 229 4.44 -11.39 -12.32
C ALA A 229 3.64 -12.56 -12.97
N PRO A 230 2.52 -12.97 -12.35
CA PRO A 230 1.55 -13.86 -12.99
C PRO A 230 1.02 -13.29 -14.32
N SER A 231 0.56 -14.14 -15.22
CA SER A 231 0.08 -13.72 -16.55
C SER A 231 -1.14 -12.82 -16.54
N GLU A 232 -1.98 -12.93 -15.50
CA GLU A 232 -3.19 -12.10 -15.32
C GLU A 232 -2.96 -10.98 -14.29
N ASP A 233 -1.73 -10.49 -14.16
CA ASP A 233 -1.38 -9.40 -13.27
C ASP A 233 -1.44 -8.06 -14.00
N TYR A 234 -2.47 -7.27 -13.70
CA TYR A 234 -2.75 -6.01 -14.39
C TYR A 234 -2.39 -4.81 -13.52
N ILE A 235 -1.87 -3.78 -14.17
CA ILE A 235 -1.76 -2.43 -13.62
C ILE A 235 -3.01 -1.68 -14.04
N TYR A 236 -3.87 -1.31 -13.07
CA TYR A 236 -5.21 -0.79 -13.35
C TYR A 236 -5.65 0.24 -12.31
N GLU A 237 -6.67 1.01 -12.65
CA GLU A 237 -7.49 1.73 -11.69
C GLU A 237 -8.93 1.17 -11.66
N GLU A 238 -9.66 1.39 -10.58
CA GLU A 238 -11.06 1.00 -10.47
C GLU A 238 -11.94 1.89 -11.33
N ALA A 239 -12.63 1.32 -12.32
CA ALA A 239 -13.37 2.06 -13.36
C ALA A 239 -14.69 2.68 -12.88
N ARG A 240 -15.35 2.11 -11.86
CA ARG A 240 -16.70 2.51 -11.44
C ARG A 240 -16.74 3.38 -10.19
N ARG A 241 -15.61 3.82 -9.68
CA ARG A 241 -15.57 4.56 -8.43
C ARG A 241 -15.56 6.06 -8.67
N MET A 242 -16.39 6.77 -7.91
CA MET A 242 -16.37 8.22 -7.88
C MET A 242 -15.13 8.69 -7.13
N TRP A 243 -14.26 9.39 -7.82
CA TRP A 243 -13.07 10.01 -7.27
C TRP A 243 -13.27 11.52 -7.15
N PHE A 244 -12.86 12.09 -6.02
CA PHE A 244 -12.74 13.54 -5.91
C PHE A 244 -11.38 13.95 -6.46
N GLU A 245 -11.40 14.57 -7.64
CA GLU A 245 -10.19 15.14 -8.23
C GLU A 245 -9.72 16.33 -7.40
N THR A 246 -8.45 16.32 -7.01
CA THR A 246 -7.92 17.36 -6.14
C THR A 246 -6.41 17.51 -6.32
N LYS A 247 -5.75 18.20 -5.38
CA LYS A 247 -4.29 18.37 -5.34
C LYS A 247 -3.70 17.60 -4.16
N ARG A 248 -2.41 17.24 -4.27
CA ARG A 248 -1.66 16.55 -3.21
C ARG A 248 -1.78 17.26 -1.86
N GLU A 249 -1.62 18.59 -1.85
CA GLU A 249 -1.66 19.40 -0.62
C GLU A 249 -3.02 19.32 0.08
N VAL A 250 -4.11 19.22 -0.69
CA VAL A 250 -5.46 19.04 -0.13
C VAL A 250 -5.58 17.66 0.51
N VAL A 251 -5.09 16.61 -0.15
CA VAL A 251 -5.10 15.24 0.40
C VAL A 251 -4.28 15.18 1.68
N ALA A 252 -3.08 15.75 1.69
CA ALA A 252 -2.22 15.79 2.87
C ALA A 252 -2.90 16.53 4.07
N LYS A 253 -3.59 17.65 3.79
CA LYS A 253 -4.37 18.36 4.80
C LYS A 253 -5.54 17.53 5.33
N LEU A 254 -6.26 16.83 4.44
CA LEU A 254 -7.37 15.96 4.83
C LEU A 254 -6.90 14.78 5.68
N GLN A 255 -5.77 14.17 5.34
CA GLN A 255 -5.15 13.10 6.14
C GLN A 255 -4.79 13.61 7.53
N ARG A 256 -4.13 14.77 7.62
CA ARG A 256 -3.79 15.40 8.90
C ARG A 256 -5.05 15.64 9.74
N ASN A 257 -6.07 16.28 9.16
CA ASN A 257 -7.32 16.54 9.86
C ASN A 257 -8.01 15.25 10.33
N TYR A 258 -7.96 14.18 9.52
CA TYR A 258 -8.55 12.88 9.90
C TYR A 258 -7.87 12.26 11.12
N HIS A 259 -6.57 12.51 11.31
CA HIS A 259 -5.84 12.04 12.49
C HIS A 259 -6.02 12.97 13.71
N GLU A 260 -5.91 14.27 13.48
CA GLU A 260 -5.96 15.26 14.58
C GLU A 260 -7.39 15.54 15.06
N GLN A 261 -8.37 15.51 14.14
CA GLN A 261 -9.77 15.88 14.41
C GLN A 261 -10.75 14.89 13.74
N PRO A 262 -10.72 13.59 14.10
CA PRO A 262 -11.54 12.57 13.45
C PRO A 262 -13.04 12.84 13.53
N ASP A 263 -13.52 13.55 14.54
CA ASP A 263 -14.94 13.92 14.69
C ASP A 263 -15.47 14.75 13.51
N LEU A 264 -14.61 15.50 12.80
CA LEU A 264 -15.00 16.24 11.58
C LEU A 264 -15.48 15.34 10.46
N PHE A 265 -15.08 14.06 10.47
CA PHE A 265 -15.41 13.09 9.41
C PHE A 265 -16.56 12.16 9.80
N THR A 266 -16.92 12.11 11.08
CA THR A 266 -17.91 11.15 11.60
C THR A 266 -19.25 11.80 11.96
N SER A 267 -19.30 13.12 12.11
CA SER A 267 -20.49 13.87 12.57
C SER A 267 -21.72 13.66 11.68
N ASP A 268 -21.54 13.47 10.37
CA ASP A 268 -22.65 13.37 9.41
C ASP A 268 -23.15 11.93 9.17
N ILE A 269 -22.45 10.92 9.72
CA ILE A 269 -22.75 9.51 9.45
C ILE A 269 -23.44 8.83 10.63
N VAL A 270 -23.19 9.31 11.84
CA VAL A 270 -23.86 8.81 13.04
C VAL A 270 -25.17 9.57 13.18
N THR A 271 -26.28 9.00 12.71
CA THR A 271 -27.61 9.43 13.18
C THR A 271 -27.61 9.31 14.70
N PRO A 272 -27.84 10.41 15.43
CA PRO A 272 -27.84 10.34 16.88
C PRO A 272 -28.98 9.43 17.31
N ASP A 273 -28.68 8.21 17.76
CA ASP A 273 -29.62 7.47 18.57
C ASP A 273 -29.78 8.30 19.86
N PRO A 274 -30.98 8.79 20.18
CA PRO A 274 -31.20 9.61 21.38
C PRO A 274 -30.76 8.94 22.68
N LYS A 275 -30.54 7.63 22.66
CA LYS A 275 -30.10 6.81 23.80
C LYS A 275 -28.57 6.62 23.88
N ASN A 276 -27.84 6.93 22.81
CA ASN A 276 -26.39 6.77 22.78
C ASN A 276 -25.70 8.13 22.85
N LYS A 277 -24.81 8.31 23.82
CA LYS A 277 -23.92 9.47 23.86
C LYS A 277 -23.05 9.47 22.59
N PRO A 278 -22.81 10.64 21.97
CA PRO A 278 -21.92 10.70 20.81
C PRO A 278 -20.55 10.11 21.19
N VAL A 279 -20.08 9.19 20.38
CA VAL A 279 -18.74 8.59 20.55
C VAL A 279 -17.74 9.68 20.17
N LYS A 280 -16.99 10.18 21.17
CA LYS A 280 -15.86 11.07 20.90
C LYS A 280 -14.70 10.24 20.35
N HIS A 281 -14.26 10.57 19.16
CA HIS A 281 -13.05 9.99 18.59
C HIS A 281 -11.84 10.81 19.06
N HIS A 282 -10.85 10.13 19.63
CA HIS A 282 -9.61 10.78 20.05
C HIS A 282 -8.69 11.02 18.86
N SER A 283 -7.93 12.11 18.93
CA SER A 283 -6.84 12.36 17.99
C SER A 283 -5.85 11.18 17.97
N LYS A 284 -5.31 10.89 16.81
CA LYS A 284 -4.30 9.86 16.60
C LYS A 284 -2.98 10.51 16.18
N PRO A 285 -1.84 9.91 16.50
CA PRO A 285 -0.57 10.38 15.97
C PRO A 285 -0.60 10.46 14.44
N TYR A 286 0.05 11.48 13.90
CA TYR A 286 0.16 11.68 12.45
C TYR A 286 1.62 11.94 12.09
N ASN A 287 2.24 10.95 11.49
CA ASN A 287 3.64 10.99 11.07
C ASN A 287 3.75 10.67 9.57
N PRO A 288 3.42 11.62 8.68
CA PRO A 288 3.40 11.36 7.25
C PRO A 288 4.80 11.14 6.68
N ILE A 289 4.88 10.38 5.59
CA ILE A 289 6.13 10.16 4.85
C ILE A 289 6.60 11.42 4.11
N GLU A 290 5.68 12.30 3.74
CA GLU A 290 5.92 13.61 3.12
C GLU A 290 5.53 14.70 4.12
N LEU A 291 6.51 15.51 4.56
CA LEU A 291 6.31 16.60 5.51
C LEU A 291 5.99 17.94 4.82
N GLU A 292 6.25 18.03 3.49
CA GLU A 292 6.10 19.22 2.64
C GLU A 292 5.12 18.98 1.48
#